data_a6fffc99fbc85a9c6cb7a5c678754cf0
#
_entry.id   a6fffc99fbc85a9c6cb7a5c678754cf0
#
_cell.length_a   1.000
_cell.length_b   1.000
_cell.length_c   1.000
_cell.angle_alpha   90.00
_cell.angle_beta   90.00
_cell.angle_gamma   90.00
#
_symmetry.space_group_name_H-M   'P 1'
#
loop_
_entity.id
_entity.type
_entity.pdbx_description
1 polymer ?
#
loop_
_entity_poly.entity_id
_entity_poly.type
_entity_poly.pdbx_seq_one_letter_code
_entity_poly.pdbx_strand_id
1 'polypeptide(L)'
;ARTGYTGEEMGFELLVHPDHAVELWNTLLEAGAPYGIVPCGLAARDSTRIEAGLPLYGHELEGEMHILPTEAGFPLYVKFHKPYFVGRKHCLVAEAQKKRALIRFRVDEPGVRALRGGDPVVNKRGQYIGRVTSCTLVGTRQIGLALVDKRYNEPGSEIGVFPSSQADEGTLKSLKDLTSGDKVPLSIKATILKRFPDAEEKAGWKQQL
;
A
#
# COMPACT_ATOMS: atom_id res chain seq x y z
N ALA A 1 -10.07 23.25 9.40
CA ALA A 1 -8.87 22.43 9.22
C ALA A 1 -8.91 21.20 10.13
N ARG A 2 -8.34 20.10 9.70
CA ARG A 2 -8.09 18.90 10.50
C ARG A 2 -6.73 18.32 10.17
N THR A 3 -6.21 17.43 11.01
CA THR A 3 -4.98 16.70 10.73
C THR A 3 -5.16 15.80 9.50
N GLY A 4 -4.15 15.76 8.64
CA GLY A 4 -4.17 14.96 7.43
C GLY A 4 -3.84 13.47 7.67
N TYR A 5 -4.08 12.67 6.64
CA TYR A 5 -3.78 11.24 6.60
C TYR A 5 -3.02 10.93 5.28
N THR A 6 -1.78 11.44 5.21
CA THR A 6 -0.97 11.39 3.98
C THR A 6 0.21 10.44 4.05
N GLY A 7 0.64 10.09 5.25
CA GLY A 7 1.92 9.43 5.51
C GLY A 7 2.96 10.36 6.11
N GLU A 8 2.85 11.66 5.87
CA GLU A 8 3.66 12.68 6.54
C GLU A 8 3.26 12.83 8.01
N GLU A 9 4.24 13.18 8.87
CA GLU A 9 4.02 13.35 10.30
C GLU A 9 3.14 14.56 10.62
N MET A 10 3.30 15.62 9.83
CA MET A 10 2.51 16.86 9.98
C MET A 10 1.81 17.18 8.66
N GLY A 11 0.51 17.32 8.71
CA GLY A 11 -0.29 17.68 7.55
C GLY A 11 -1.67 18.13 7.95
N PHE A 12 -2.30 18.92 7.09
CA PHE A 12 -3.63 19.46 7.31
C PHE A 12 -4.52 19.23 6.11
N GLU A 13 -5.78 18.93 6.36
CA GLU A 13 -6.86 19.00 5.40
C GLU A 13 -7.66 20.28 5.66
N LEU A 14 -7.78 21.13 4.64
CA LEU A 14 -8.52 22.38 4.72
C LEU A 14 -9.85 22.21 4.02
N LEU A 15 -10.93 22.38 4.77
CA LEU A 15 -12.29 22.37 4.26
C LEU A 15 -12.76 23.81 4.05
N VAL A 16 -13.13 24.14 2.84
CA VAL A 16 -13.52 25.47 2.41
C VAL A 16 -14.73 25.36 1.47
N HIS A 17 -15.54 26.42 1.40
CA HIS A 17 -16.61 26.47 0.40
C HIS A 17 -16.01 26.45 -1.01
N PRO A 18 -16.61 25.74 -2.00
CA PRO A 18 -16.06 25.62 -3.35
C PRO A 18 -15.70 26.94 -4.01
N ASP A 19 -16.52 27.99 -3.81
CA ASP A 19 -16.30 29.32 -4.40
C ASP A 19 -15.00 29.99 -3.90
N HIS A 20 -14.48 29.60 -2.74
CA HIS A 20 -13.25 30.11 -2.16
C HIS A 20 -12.05 29.17 -2.31
N ALA A 21 -12.21 28.03 -3.00
CA ALA A 21 -11.14 27.03 -3.09
C ALA A 21 -9.92 27.57 -3.86
N VAL A 22 -10.13 28.30 -4.95
CA VAL A 22 -9.06 28.89 -5.77
C VAL A 22 -8.35 30.01 -5.02
N GLU A 23 -9.11 30.85 -4.32
CA GLU A 23 -8.55 31.93 -3.49
C GLU A 23 -7.65 31.35 -2.39
N LEU A 24 -8.14 30.35 -1.65
CA LEU A 24 -7.36 29.67 -0.61
C LEU A 24 -6.09 29.03 -1.17
N TRP A 25 -6.19 28.35 -2.32
CA TRP A 25 -5.03 27.75 -2.98
C TRP A 25 -3.95 28.77 -3.33
N ASN A 26 -4.32 29.87 -3.95
CA ASN A 26 -3.40 30.93 -4.34
C ASN A 26 -2.77 31.61 -3.11
N THR A 27 -3.58 31.91 -2.10
CA THR A 27 -3.11 32.49 -0.83
C THR A 27 -2.08 31.59 -0.15
N LEU A 28 -2.32 30.27 -0.13
CA LEU A 28 -1.36 29.31 0.45
C LEU A 28 -0.03 29.28 -0.34
N LEU A 29 -0.08 29.27 -1.65
CA LEU A 29 1.12 29.30 -2.48
C LEU A 29 1.92 30.58 -2.30
N GLU A 30 1.25 31.73 -2.25
CA GLU A 30 1.87 33.03 -2.02
C GLU A 30 2.51 33.12 -0.61
N ALA A 31 1.74 32.78 0.41
CA ALA A 31 2.23 32.82 1.79
C ALA A 31 3.34 31.80 2.07
N GLY A 32 3.30 30.67 1.38
CA GLY A 32 4.28 29.59 1.52
C GLY A 32 5.54 29.75 0.67
N ALA A 33 5.55 30.66 -0.31
CA ALA A 33 6.69 30.85 -1.22
C ALA A 33 8.03 31.09 -0.49
N PRO A 34 8.11 31.92 0.58
CA PRO A 34 9.34 32.11 1.34
C PRO A 34 9.81 30.85 2.09
N TYR A 35 8.95 29.87 2.25
CA TYR A 35 9.20 28.60 2.94
C TYR A 35 9.39 27.41 1.97
N GLY A 36 9.42 27.67 0.67
CA GLY A 36 9.65 26.64 -0.35
C GLY A 36 8.44 25.74 -0.63
N ILE A 37 7.20 26.25 -0.43
CA ILE A 37 5.99 25.50 -0.78
C ILE A 37 5.96 25.18 -2.28
N VAL A 38 5.59 23.97 -2.62
CA VAL A 38 5.37 23.54 -4.00
C VAL A 38 4.06 22.77 -4.14
N PRO A 39 3.33 22.91 -5.25
CA PRO A 39 2.14 22.13 -5.50
C PRO A 39 2.53 20.65 -5.76
N CYS A 40 1.85 19.71 -5.10
CA CYS A 40 2.06 18.28 -5.26
C CYS A 40 0.81 17.61 -5.82
N GLY A 41 1.01 16.71 -6.78
CA GLY A 41 -0.09 15.96 -7.41
C GLY A 41 -0.43 14.65 -6.69
N LEU A 42 -1.39 13.92 -7.27
CA LEU A 42 -1.86 12.63 -6.73
C LEU A 42 -0.75 11.58 -6.66
N ALA A 43 0.20 11.58 -7.59
CA ALA A 43 1.31 10.62 -7.58
C ALA A 43 2.22 10.83 -6.35
N ALA A 44 2.52 12.07 -5.98
CA ALA A 44 3.26 12.36 -4.75
C ALA A 44 2.49 11.88 -3.51
N ARG A 45 1.17 12.13 -3.48
CA ARG A 45 0.30 11.65 -2.40
C ARG A 45 0.26 10.13 -2.33
N ASP A 46 0.25 9.44 -3.48
CA ASP A 46 0.27 7.98 -3.53
C ASP A 46 1.62 7.42 -3.05
N SER A 47 2.73 8.07 -3.37
CA SER A 47 4.05 7.66 -2.90
C SER A 47 4.17 7.76 -1.37
N THR A 48 3.81 8.89 -0.78
CA THR A 48 3.93 9.09 0.68
C THR A 48 3.07 8.11 1.48
N ARG A 49 1.85 7.81 1.01
CA ARG A 49 0.97 6.87 1.72
C ARG A 49 1.45 5.41 1.61
N ILE A 50 2.02 4.99 0.45
CA ILE A 50 2.56 3.64 0.26
C ILE A 50 3.78 3.44 1.16
N GLU A 51 4.68 4.41 1.18
CA GLU A 51 5.84 4.43 2.07
C GLU A 51 5.44 4.27 3.53
N ALA A 52 4.43 5.02 3.98
CA ALA A 52 3.87 4.92 5.33
C ALA A 52 3.02 3.66 5.57
N GLY A 53 2.79 2.85 4.55
CA GLY A 53 1.98 1.64 4.64
C GLY A 53 0.48 1.91 4.72
N LEU A 54 -0.01 3.08 4.34
CA LEU A 54 -1.42 3.42 4.44
C LEU A 54 -2.21 2.93 3.22
N PRO A 55 -3.35 2.24 3.43
CA PRO A 55 -4.23 1.81 2.34
C PRO A 55 -4.98 3.00 1.75
N LEU A 56 -5.26 2.93 0.46
CA LEU A 56 -6.06 3.91 -0.26
C LEU A 56 -7.41 3.29 -0.67
N TYR A 57 -8.50 4.07 -0.52
CA TYR A 57 -9.79 3.73 -1.09
C TYR A 57 -9.71 3.70 -2.63
N GLY A 58 -10.26 2.66 -3.22
CA GLY A 58 -10.14 2.39 -4.66
C GLY A 58 -8.96 1.50 -5.05
N HIS A 59 -7.98 1.28 -4.16
CA HIS A 59 -6.86 0.36 -4.33
C HIS A 59 -6.96 -0.80 -3.34
N GLU A 60 -6.55 -0.58 -2.09
CA GLU A 60 -6.63 -1.60 -1.05
C GLU A 60 -8.03 -1.73 -0.46
N LEU A 61 -8.76 -0.64 -0.33
CA LEU A 61 -10.13 -0.62 0.16
C LEU A 61 -11.06 -0.37 -1.03
N GLU A 62 -12.11 -1.20 -1.19
CA GLU A 62 -13.05 -1.19 -2.32
C GLU A 62 -12.50 -1.71 -3.67
N GLY A 63 -11.26 -2.15 -3.76
CA GLY A 63 -10.73 -2.76 -4.98
C GLY A 63 -11.32 -4.16 -5.25
N GLU A 64 -10.97 -4.74 -6.40
CA GLU A 64 -11.40 -6.09 -6.82
C GLU A 64 -11.08 -7.19 -5.80
N MET A 65 -10.07 -6.96 -4.95
CA MET A 65 -9.65 -7.92 -3.94
C MET A 65 -10.55 -7.94 -2.71
N HIS A 66 -11.51 -7.02 -2.57
CA HIS A 66 -12.43 -6.93 -1.43
C HIS A 66 -11.72 -7.01 -0.08
N ILE A 67 -10.68 -6.21 0.11
CA ILE A 67 -9.86 -6.23 1.33
C ILE A 67 -10.65 -5.57 2.46
N LEU A 68 -10.78 -6.28 3.58
CA LEU A 68 -11.42 -5.75 4.77
C LEU A 68 -10.47 -4.81 5.54
N PRO A 69 -11.00 -3.82 6.29
CA PRO A 69 -10.18 -2.96 7.13
C PRO A 69 -9.28 -3.75 8.11
N THR A 70 -9.75 -4.88 8.61
CA THR A 70 -8.98 -5.75 9.50
C THR A 70 -7.85 -6.48 8.77
N GLU A 71 -8.03 -6.88 7.50
CA GLU A 71 -6.97 -7.42 6.66
C GLU A 71 -5.94 -6.35 6.29
N ALA A 72 -6.40 -5.11 6.12
CA ALA A 72 -5.57 -3.95 5.83
C ALA A 72 -4.74 -3.45 7.02
N GLY A 73 -4.85 -4.07 8.20
CA GLY A 73 -4.09 -3.72 9.40
C GLY A 73 -4.76 -2.70 10.31
N PHE A 74 -6.06 -2.46 10.14
CA PHE A 74 -6.85 -1.51 10.95
C PHE A 74 -7.94 -2.17 11.81
N PRO A 75 -7.62 -3.19 12.61
CA PRO A 75 -8.64 -3.88 13.42
C PRO A 75 -9.27 -2.95 14.48
N LEU A 76 -8.53 -1.97 14.97
CA LEU A 76 -9.01 -1.03 15.98
C LEU A 76 -10.13 -0.10 15.50
N TYR A 77 -10.26 0.08 14.18
CA TYR A 77 -11.33 0.91 13.61
C TYR A 77 -12.65 0.15 13.45
N VAL A 78 -12.62 -1.18 13.45
CA VAL A 78 -13.83 -2.02 13.40
C VAL A 78 -14.27 -2.36 14.82
N LYS A 79 -15.30 -1.69 15.32
CA LYS A 79 -15.74 -1.79 16.72
C LYS A 79 -16.72 -2.96 16.90
N PHE A 80 -16.24 -4.20 16.90
CA PHE A 80 -17.05 -5.41 17.04
C PHE A 80 -17.86 -5.49 18.34
N HIS A 81 -17.43 -4.78 19.38
CA HIS A 81 -18.15 -4.70 20.65
C HIS A 81 -19.46 -3.90 20.57
N LYS A 82 -19.62 -3.06 19.55
CA LYS A 82 -20.90 -2.36 19.34
C LYS A 82 -21.99 -3.35 18.94
N PRO A 83 -23.22 -3.19 19.48
CA PRO A 83 -24.31 -4.13 19.19
C PRO A 83 -24.70 -4.11 17.70
N TYR A 84 -24.56 -2.95 17.05
CA TYR A 84 -24.92 -2.77 15.64
C TYR A 84 -24.02 -1.76 14.92
N PHE A 85 -23.70 -2.08 13.67
CA PHE A 85 -23.26 -1.16 12.60
C PHE A 85 -23.50 -1.83 11.24
N VAL A 86 -23.61 -1.05 10.17
CA VAL A 86 -23.82 -1.57 8.82
C VAL A 86 -22.69 -2.50 8.41
N GLY A 87 -23.02 -3.73 7.99
CA GLY A 87 -22.01 -4.75 7.63
C GLY A 87 -21.43 -5.57 8.79
N ARG A 88 -21.84 -5.34 10.05
CA ARG A 88 -21.29 -6.04 11.23
C ARG A 88 -21.26 -7.56 11.10
N LYS A 89 -22.40 -8.16 10.68
CA LYS A 89 -22.50 -9.63 10.52
C LYS A 89 -21.47 -10.14 9.50
N HIS A 90 -21.37 -9.46 8.36
CA HIS A 90 -20.38 -9.80 7.32
C HIS A 90 -18.94 -9.68 7.85
N CYS A 91 -18.61 -8.57 8.50
CA CYS A 91 -17.28 -8.36 9.09
C CYS A 91 -16.91 -9.41 10.14
N LEU A 92 -17.85 -9.85 10.99
CA LEU A 92 -17.61 -10.91 11.98
C LEU A 92 -17.30 -12.25 11.31
N VAL A 93 -18.07 -12.64 10.30
CA VAL A 93 -17.83 -13.88 9.56
C VAL A 93 -16.49 -13.84 8.85
N ALA A 94 -16.20 -12.74 8.17
CA ALA A 94 -14.95 -12.56 7.45
C ALA A 94 -13.72 -12.52 8.39
N GLU A 95 -13.83 -11.88 9.55
CA GLU A 95 -12.73 -11.89 10.54
C GLU A 95 -12.47 -13.30 11.11
N ALA A 96 -13.51 -14.07 11.36
CA ALA A 96 -13.37 -15.47 11.81
C ALA A 96 -12.71 -16.37 10.75
N GLN A 97 -12.86 -16.04 9.47
CA GLN A 97 -12.31 -16.78 8.33
C GLN A 97 -11.04 -16.14 7.74
N LYS A 98 -10.52 -15.10 8.35
CA LYS A 98 -9.42 -14.30 7.84
C LYS A 98 -8.18 -15.13 7.53
N LYS A 99 -7.88 -15.26 6.25
CA LYS A 99 -6.73 -16.00 5.72
C LYS A 99 -5.68 -15.10 5.09
N ARG A 100 -5.98 -13.81 4.90
CA ARG A 100 -5.14 -12.87 4.17
C ARG A 100 -4.69 -11.73 5.09
N ALA A 101 -3.59 -11.09 4.74
CA ALA A 101 -3.09 -9.89 5.38
C ALA A 101 -2.44 -8.98 4.34
N LEU A 102 -2.64 -7.68 4.49
CA LEU A 102 -1.91 -6.68 3.73
C LEU A 102 -0.54 -6.49 4.36
N ILE A 103 0.50 -6.75 3.60
CA ILE A 103 1.90 -6.53 3.98
C ILE A 103 2.45 -5.28 3.31
N ARG A 104 3.53 -4.75 3.86
CA ARG A 104 4.41 -3.78 3.21
C ARG A 104 5.73 -4.49 2.89
N PHE A 105 6.27 -4.25 1.72
CA PHE A 105 7.52 -4.89 1.28
C PHE A 105 8.45 -3.89 0.60
N ARG A 106 9.73 -4.22 0.57
CA ARG A 106 10.76 -3.51 -0.18
C ARG A 106 11.40 -4.45 -1.16
N VAL A 107 11.60 -3.99 -2.39
CA VAL A 107 12.39 -4.71 -3.39
C VAL A 107 13.86 -4.57 -3.03
N ASP A 108 14.58 -5.69 -2.98
CA ASP A 108 15.98 -5.72 -2.54
C ASP A 108 16.95 -5.35 -3.67
N GLU A 109 16.57 -5.59 -4.91
CA GLU A 109 17.38 -5.31 -6.10
C GLU A 109 17.11 -3.89 -6.61
N PRO A 110 18.14 -3.03 -6.74
CA PRO A 110 17.97 -1.71 -7.34
C PRO A 110 17.82 -1.80 -8.86
N GLY A 111 17.20 -0.78 -9.47
CA GLY A 111 17.10 -0.66 -10.93
C GLY A 111 16.15 -1.64 -11.61
N VAL A 112 15.40 -2.42 -10.86
CA VAL A 112 14.40 -3.32 -11.43
C VAL A 112 13.18 -2.56 -11.95
N ARG A 113 12.50 -3.15 -12.93
CA ARG A 113 11.30 -2.57 -13.53
C ARG A 113 10.22 -2.31 -12.48
N ALA A 114 9.50 -1.20 -12.66
CA ALA A 114 8.44 -0.81 -11.73
C ALA A 114 7.35 -1.90 -11.63
N LEU A 115 7.12 -2.33 -10.40
CA LEU A 115 6.04 -3.24 -10.04
C LEU A 115 4.70 -2.52 -10.08
N ARG A 116 3.63 -3.27 -10.33
CA ARG A 116 2.27 -2.72 -10.48
C ARG A 116 1.27 -3.51 -9.65
N GLY A 117 0.13 -2.89 -9.38
CA GLY A 117 -1.02 -3.61 -8.83
C GLY A 117 -1.36 -4.82 -9.70
N GLY A 118 -1.64 -5.96 -9.06
CA GLY A 118 -1.90 -7.23 -9.71
C GLY A 118 -0.68 -8.14 -9.90
N ASP A 119 0.55 -7.63 -9.78
CA ASP A 119 1.76 -8.45 -9.91
C ASP A 119 1.77 -9.58 -8.87
N PRO A 120 2.01 -10.85 -9.26
CA PRO A 120 2.02 -11.98 -8.34
C PRO A 120 3.14 -11.89 -7.31
N VAL A 121 2.81 -12.24 -6.07
CA VAL A 121 3.75 -12.41 -4.96
C VAL A 121 3.92 -13.89 -4.68
N VAL A 122 5.17 -14.33 -4.49
CA VAL A 122 5.53 -15.72 -4.24
C VAL A 122 6.35 -15.87 -2.97
N ASN A 123 6.31 -17.05 -2.38
CA ASN A 123 7.21 -17.42 -1.29
C ASN A 123 8.61 -17.81 -1.81
N LYS A 124 9.54 -18.13 -0.92
CA LYS A 124 10.92 -18.59 -1.25
C LYS A 124 10.98 -19.80 -2.18
N ARG A 125 9.89 -20.56 -2.33
CA ARG A 125 9.80 -21.75 -3.20
C ARG A 125 9.21 -21.42 -4.57
N GLY A 126 8.93 -20.14 -4.86
CA GLY A 126 8.29 -19.68 -6.08
C GLY A 126 6.79 -20.00 -6.17
N GLN A 127 6.15 -20.30 -5.03
CA GLN A 127 4.73 -20.58 -4.98
C GLN A 127 3.94 -19.30 -4.75
N TYR A 128 2.88 -19.09 -5.51
CA TYR A 128 1.97 -17.96 -5.40
C TYR A 128 1.34 -17.89 -4.01
N ILE A 129 1.43 -16.71 -3.40
CA ILE A 129 0.89 -16.42 -2.07
C ILE A 129 0.01 -15.18 -2.03
N GLY A 130 -0.03 -14.39 -3.10
CA GLY A 130 -0.83 -13.16 -3.14
C GLY A 130 -0.46 -12.23 -4.30
N ARG A 131 -0.92 -10.98 -4.23
CA ARG A 131 -0.69 -9.96 -5.27
C ARG A 131 -0.31 -8.62 -4.69
N VAL A 132 0.50 -7.88 -5.43
CA VAL A 132 0.77 -6.47 -5.19
C VAL A 132 -0.53 -5.68 -5.34
N THR A 133 -0.78 -4.74 -4.44
CA THR A 133 -1.90 -3.79 -4.53
C THR A 133 -1.42 -2.43 -4.99
N SER A 134 -0.30 -1.96 -4.46
CA SER A 134 0.31 -0.68 -4.81
C SER A 134 1.83 -0.77 -4.70
N CYS A 135 2.54 0.01 -5.53
CA CYS A 135 4.00 0.10 -5.46
C CYS A 135 4.47 1.48 -5.90
N THR A 136 5.51 1.98 -5.27
CA THR A 136 6.14 3.28 -5.59
C THR A 136 7.65 3.20 -5.47
N LEU A 137 8.35 4.16 -6.07
CA LEU A 137 9.78 4.33 -5.93
C LEU A 137 10.07 5.32 -4.79
N VAL A 138 10.90 4.90 -3.84
CA VAL A 138 11.39 5.73 -2.74
C VAL A 138 12.91 5.74 -2.79
N GLY A 139 13.51 6.89 -3.11
CA GLY A 139 14.93 6.95 -3.43
C GLY A 139 15.26 6.04 -4.63
N THR A 140 16.11 5.04 -4.40
CA THR A 140 16.53 4.07 -5.42
C THR A 140 15.82 2.72 -5.33
N ARG A 141 14.92 2.53 -4.38
CA ARG A 141 14.25 1.25 -4.11
C ARG A 141 12.75 1.35 -4.23
N GLN A 142 12.13 0.26 -4.63
CA GLN A 142 10.69 0.18 -4.67
C GLN A 142 10.15 -0.31 -3.32
N ILE A 143 9.12 0.36 -2.83
CA ILE A 143 8.31 -0.04 -1.67
C ILE A 143 6.88 -0.27 -2.17
N GLY A 144 6.27 -1.35 -1.70
CA GLY A 144 4.91 -1.68 -2.11
C GLY A 144 4.07 -2.26 -0.99
N LEU A 145 2.78 -2.35 -1.28
CA LEU A 145 1.78 -3.06 -0.50
C LEU A 145 1.32 -4.28 -1.29
N ALA A 146 1.08 -5.38 -0.60
CA ALA A 146 0.59 -6.61 -1.22
C ALA A 146 -0.37 -7.34 -0.27
N LEU A 147 -1.44 -7.90 -0.83
CA LEU A 147 -2.33 -8.80 -0.12
C LEU A 147 -1.83 -10.23 -0.27
N VAL A 148 -1.43 -10.85 0.82
CA VAL A 148 -0.85 -12.20 0.83
C VAL A 148 -1.57 -13.12 1.82
N ASP A 149 -1.37 -14.42 1.67
CA ASP A 149 -1.78 -15.40 2.68
C ASP A 149 -1.11 -15.05 4.03
N LYS A 150 -1.91 -14.98 5.09
CA LYS A 150 -1.51 -14.56 6.43
C LYS A 150 -0.33 -15.36 7.01
N ARG A 151 -0.11 -16.58 6.53
CA ARG A 151 1.05 -17.41 6.93
C ARG A 151 2.40 -16.83 6.52
N TYR A 152 2.40 -15.88 5.57
CA TYR A 152 3.61 -15.26 5.00
C TYR A 152 3.68 -13.75 5.30
N ASN A 153 3.18 -13.30 6.44
CA ASN A 153 3.16 -11.87 6.80
C ASN A 153 4.25 -11.44 7.80
N GLU A 154 5.21 -12.31 8.09
CA GLU A 154 6.24 -12.04 9.10
C GLU A 154 7.27 -11.03 8.57
N PRO A 155 7.46 -9.87 9.24
CA PRO A 155 8.50 -8.90 8.88
C PRO A 155 9.89 -9.51 8.87
N GLY A 156 10.73 -9.10 7.92
CA GLY A 156 12.06 -9.66 7.67
C GLY A 156 12.07 -10.92 6.80
N SER A 157 10.91 -11.49 6.49
CA SER A 157 10.82 -12.65 5.59
C SER A 157 11.08 -12.25 4.15
N GLU A 158 11.79 -13.11 3.42
CA GLU A 158 12.02 -12.98 1.99
C GLU A 158 10.82 -13.49 1.21
N ILE A 159 10.42 -12.74 0.21
CA ILE A 159 9.40 -13.06 -0.80
C ILE A 159 9.95 -12.79 -2.19
N GLY A 160 9.23 -13.21 -3.22
CA GLY A 160 9.48 -12.81 -4.60
C GLY A 160 8.28 -12.08 -5.16
N VAL A 161 8.53 -11.17 -6.10
CA VAL A 161 7.46 -10.51 -6.88
C VAL A 161 7.75 -10.70 -8.36
N PHE A 162 6.76 -11.14 -9.12
CA PHE A 162 6.89 -11.32 -10.57
C PHE A 162 6.31 -10.10 -11.30
N PRO A 163 7.14 -9.31 -12.01
CA PRO A 163 6.63 -8.17 -12.77
C PRO A 163 5.90 -8.65 -14.03
N SER A 164 4.58 -8.67 -13.98
CA SER A 164 3.72 -9.13 -15.08
C SER A 164 3.94 -8.37 -16.38
N SER A 165 4.48 -7.15 -16.31
CA SER A 165 4.90 -6.37 -17.49
C SER A 165 6.05 -7.00 -18.30
N GLN A 166 6.69 -8.04 -17.81
CA GLN A 166 7.73 -8.83 -18.49
C GLN A 166 7.19 -10.13 -19.07
N ALA A 167 5.91 -10.46 -18.80
CA ALA A 167 5.28 -11.68 -19.27
C ALA A 167 4.80 -11.53 -20.71
N ASP A 168 4.84 -12.61 -21.47
CA ASP A 168 4.15 -12.74 -22.75
C ASP A 168 2.61 -12.87 -22.56
N GLU A 169 1.85 -12.81 -23.65
CA GLU A 169 0.38 -12.89 -23.58
C GLU A 169 -0.13 -14.19 -22.98
N GLY A 170 0.54 -15.32 -23.25
CA GLY A 170 0.18 -16.63 -22.72
C GLY A 170 0.38 -16.69 -21.21
N THR A 171 1.54 -16.21 -20.74
CA THR A 171 1.88 -16.10 -19.32
C THR A 171 0.94 -15.13 -18.60
N LEU A 172 0.61 -13.96 -19.20
CA LEU A 172 -0.32 -13.01 -18.64
C LEU A 172 -1.71 -13.59 -18.39
N LYS A 173 -2.21 -14.43 -19.31
CA LYS A 173 -3.51 -15.11 -19.11
C LYS A 173 -3.46 -16.08 -17.94
N SER A 174 -2.39 -16.86 -17.84
CA SER A 174 -2.22 -17.82 -16.73
C SER A 174 -2.03 -17.12 -15.37
N LEU A 175 -1.39 -15.95 -15.35
CA LEU A 175 -1.16 -15.18 -14.11
C LEU A 175 -2.46 -14.63 -13.49
N LYS A 176 -3.52 -14.42 -14.27
CA LYS A 176 -4.82 -13.94 -13.75
C LYS A 176 -5.53 -15.00 -12.91
N ASP A 177 -5.36 -16.27 -13.24
CA ASP A 177 -6.08 -17.38 -12.64
C ASP A 177 -5.27 -18.13 -11.56
N LEU A 178 -4.14 -17.53 -11.11
CA LEU A 178 -3.30 -18.12 -10.08
C LEU A 178 -4.05 -18.36 -8.76
N THR A 179 -3.84 -19.57 -8.25
CA THR A 179 -4.33 -20.01 -6.95
C THR A 179 -3.18 -20.25 -5.97
N SER A 180 -3.47 -20.25 -4.67
CA SER A 180 -2.45 -20.45 -3.64
C SER A 180 -1.67 -21.76 -3.88
N GLY A 181 -0.34 -21.64 -4.00
CA GLY A 181 0.57 -22.78 -4.22
C GLY A 181 1.03 -23.00 -5.66
N ASP A 182 0.40 -22.34 -6.64
CA ASP A 182 0.85 -22.39 -8.04
C ASP A 182 2.26 -21.83 -8.18
N LYS A 183 3.07 -22.39 -9.07
CA LYS A 183 4.42 -21.93 -9.32
C LYS A 183 4.44 -20.79 -10.33
N VAL A 184 5.18 -19.72 -9.99
CA VAL A 184 5.44 -18.59 -10.87
C VAL A 184 6.92 -18.58 -11.21
N PRO A 185 7.30 -18.50 -12.50
CA PRO A 185 8.70 -18.40 -12.91
C PRO A 185 9.26 -17.03 -12.56
N LEU A 186 10.56 -16.98 -12.37
CA LEU A 186 11.39 -15.77 -12.24
C LEU A 186 10.75 -14.63 -11.41
N SER A 187 11.11 -14.53 -10.15
CA SER A 187 10.65 -13.45 -9.28
C SER A 187 11.83 -12.56 -8.85
N ILE A 188 11.55 -11.28 -8.70
CA ILE A 188 12.47 -10.30 -8.11
C ILE A 188 12.39 -10.47 -6.60
N LYS A 189 13.55 -10.48 -5.93
CA LYS A 189 13.63 -10.61 -4.47
C LYS A 189 13.11 -9.36 -3.78
N ALA A 190 12.35 -9.59 -2.73
CA ALA A 190 11.82 -8.55 -1.88
C ALA A 190 11.76 -9.02 -0.43
N THR A 191 11.83 -8.06 0.49
CA THR A 191 11.75 -8.31 1.94
C THR A 191 10.49 -7.68 2.51
N ILE A 192 9.77 -8.44 3.33
CA ILE A 192 8.61 -7.92 4.06
C ILE A 192 9.09 -6.95 5.14
N LEU A 193 8.51 -5.78 5.16
CA LEU A 193 8.74 -4.73 6.15
C LEU A 193 7.69 -4.80 7.27
N LYS A 194 7.94 -4.09 8.38
CA LYS A 194 6.88 -3.81 9.35
C LYS A 194 5.70 -3.16 8.63
N ARG A 195 4.48 -3.56 8.97
CA ARG A 195 3.26 -3.07 8.29
C ARG A 195 3.17 -1.55 8.30
N PHE A 196 3.52 -0.94 9.43
CA PHE A 196 3.69 0.50 9.57
C PHE A 196 5.14 0.78 9.98
N PRO A 197 5.78 1.79 9.38
CA PRO A 197 7.15 2.14 9.71
C PRO A 197 7.25 2.65 11.15
N ASP A 198 8.30 2.27 11.84
CA ASP A 198 8.63 2.81 13.15
C ASP A 198 9.42 4.13 13.05
N ALA A 199 9.75 4.71 14.20
CA ALA A 199 10.48 5.97 14.27
C ALA A 199 11.89 5.85 13.68
N GLU A 200 12.54 4.70 13.82
CA GLU A 200 13.89 4.45 13.31
C GLU A 200 13.90 4.38 11.78
N GLU A 201 12.96 3.64 11.19
CA GLU A 201 12.78 3.58 9.75
C GLU A 201 12.48 4.96 9.16
N LYS A 202 11.57 5.73 9.79
CA LYS A 202 11.24 7.10 9.36
C LYS A 202 12.43 8.06 9.47
N ALA A 203 13.26 7.92 10.48
CA ALA A 203 14.48 8.72 10.61
C ALA A 203 15.47 8.47 9.47
N GLY A 204 15.56 7.23 9.00
CA GLY A 204 16.38 6.85 7.85
C GLY A 204 15.93 7.51 6.53
N TRP A 205 14.65 7.82 6.35
CA TRP A 205 14.15 8.51 5.15
C TRP A 205 14.67 9.93 5.03
N LYS A 206 14.76 10.66 6.16
CA LYS A 206 15.25 12.04 6.20
C LYS A 206 16.74 12.18 5.84
N GLN A 207 17.49 11.09 5.87
CA GLN A 207 18.91 11.07 5.48
C GLN A 207 19.13 10.77 3.99
N GLN A 208 18.08 10.40 3.26
CA GLN A 208 18.15 10.04 1.83
C GLN A 208 17.61 11.15 0.91
N LEU A 209 17.11 12.23 1.49
CA LEU A 209 16.67 13.47 0.83
C LEU A 209 17.77 14.53 0.92
#